data_e9bb40af465e14381b10f17662d8ba0e
#
_entry.id   e9bb40af465e14381b10f17662d8ba0e
#
_cell.length_a   1.000
_cell.length_b   1.000
_cell.length_c   1.000
_cell.angle_alpha   90.00
_cell.angle_beta   90.00
_cell.angle_gamma   90.00
#
_symmetry.space_group_name_H-M   'P 1'
#
loop_
_entity.id
_entity.type
_entity.pdbx_description
1 polymer ?
#
loop_
_entity_poly.entity_id
_entity_poly.type
_entity_poly.pdbx_seq_one_letter_code
_entity_poly.pdbx_strand_id
1 'polypeptide(L)'
;MKKISMKWPVRMGTRRALLGAVLALPIAFAVVACGGDSSPPPTWIASWYGAPQAYNEPPLSANAPKSLQNQTFRQTMYVSQGGSALRIRVSNLLGTSPLAITSMRVAKSAGGSSVDPATDKAVTFGGQTSVTVPIGQEIYSDSVDFAVAPLSSLAISTYVSGSAGVETVHSLGLQSNYVAAGNVASSAAITPTETNSLFTWVTGIDVYGSAANKVIVTFGDSITDGYNSTPNKNNRYPNYLSRTLLASSNPAFSVVNAGISGNRWSFNGIGPNGNGRFARDVLDRSGATHVVALLGINDFGIPSLLGNAAEQVTSAQIIQAITNAAAASKAKGVKFYAGTLTPFVGTTIPGYYTAEGEVKRQAVNAFIRTTTLIDGFIDFDAAIRDPANPTIMLAKYDSGDRLHPNDAGYEAMAAVASAFLLK
;
A
#
# COMPACT_ATOMS: atom_id res chain seq x y z
N MET A 1 22.46 11.92 58.81
CA MET A 1 23.64 11.46 59.56
C MET A 1 24.52 10.60 58.68
N LYS A 2 25.81 10.94 58.70
CA LYS A 2 26.99 10.22 58.12
C LYS A 2 27.04 9.94 56.63
N LYS A 3 27.77 10.83 55.92
CA LYS A 3 28.45 10.62 54.64
C LYS A 3 29.64 9.66 54.88
N ILE A 4 29.81 8.69 54.01
CA ILE A 4 31.05 7.90 53.91
C ILE A 4 31.63 8.17 52.53
N SER A 5 32.80 8.82 52.52
CA SER A 5 33.62 9.07 51.36
C SER A 5 34.70 7.97 51.29
N MET A 6 34.82 7.30 50.14
CA MET A 6 35.92 6.37 49.90
C MET A 6 36.80 6.93 48.76
N LYS A 7 38.06 7.27 49.14
CA LYS A 7 39.14 7.68 48.21
C LYS A 7 39.92 6.45 47.78
N TRP A 8 40.23 6.33 46.51
CA TRP A 8 41.21 5.36 46.00
C TRP A 8 42.52 6.06 45.60
N PRO A 9 43.69 5.47 45.82
CA PRO A 9 44.95 6.08 45.53
C PRO A 9 45.44 5.83 44.10
N VAL A 10 46.01 6.89 43.51
CA VAL A 10 46.73 6.85 42.24
C VAL A 10 48.13 6.31 42.48
N ARG A 11 48.54 5.29 41.74
CA ARG A 11 49.95 4.87 41.65
C ARG A 11 50.49 5.27 40.25
N MET A 12 51.39 6.24 40.24
CA MET A 12 52.26 6.52 39.09
C MET A 12 53.36 5.45 39.03
N GLY A 13 53.53 4.85 37.85
CA GLY A 13 54.64 4.00 37.50
C GLY A 13 55.32 4.51 36.24
N THR A 14 56.49 5.13 36.43
CA THR A 14 57.42 5.55 35.35
C THR A 14 58.04 4.33 34.70
N ARG A 15 57.94 4.18 33.37
CA ARG A 15 58.80 3.30 32.57
C ARG A 15 59.42 4.05 31.39
N ARG A 16 60.76 3.87 31.31
CA ARG A 16 61.68 4.48 30.39
C ARG A 16 61.42 4.12 28.92
N ALA A 17 61.62 5.11 28.06
CA ALA A 17 61.66 4.97 26.61
C ALA A 17 62.92 4.25 26.15
N LEU A 18 62.77 3.26 25.27
CA LEU A 18 63.81 2.74 24.41
C LEU A 18 63.46 3.14 22.97
N LEU A 19 64.29 4.00 22.38
CA LEU A 19 64.24 4.34 20.96
C LEU A 19 64.76 3.12 20.16
N GLY A 20 63.89 2.52 19.35
CA GLY A 20 64.27 1.64 18.27
C GLY A 20 63.88 2.28 16.95
N ALA A 21 64.87 2.68 16.15
CA ALA A 21 64.65 3.18 14.79
C ALA A 21 64.32 2.02 13.88
N VAL A 22 63.10 2.04 13.33
CA VAL A 22 62.66 1.12 12.25
C VAL A 22 62.61 1.91 10.96
N LEU A 23 63.47 1.53 10.02
CA LEU A 23 63.41 2.00 8.64
C LEU A 23 62.10 1.52 8.00
N ALA A 24 61.22 2.45 7.64
CA ALA A 24 60.01 2.16 6.86
C ALA A 24 60.33 2.30 5.37
N LEU A 25 60.38 1.22 4.64
CA LEU A 25 60.26 1.22 3.17
C LEU A 25 58.84 1.57 2.79
N PRO A 26 58.58 2.47 1.84
CA PRO A 26 57.24 2.71 1.32
C PRO A 26 56.88 1.57 0.37
N ILE A 27 55.96 0.70 0.80
CA ILE A 27 55.23 -0.24 -0.07
C ILE A 27 54.14 0.61 -0.77
N ALA A 28 54.37 0.93 -2.05
CA ALA A 28 53.30 1.50 -2.88
C ALA A 28 52.26 0.43 -3.14
N PHE A 29 51.13 0.51 -2.44
CA PHE A 29 49.93 -0.24 -2.81
C PHE A 29 49.35 0.40 -4.06
N ALA A 30 49.51 -0.24 -5.22
CA ALA A 30 48.70 0.04 -6.38
C ALA A 30 47.24 -0.34 -6.07
N VAL A 31 46.41 0.65 -5.74
CA VAL A 31 44.96 0.47 -5.68
C VAL A 31 44.48 0.26 -7.11
N VAL A 32 44.32 -1.00 -7.51
CA VAL A 32 43.55 -1.33 -8.71
C VAL A 32 42.12 -0.94 -8.38
N ALA A 33 41.68 0.20 -8.88
CA ALA A 33 40.28 0.59 -8.88
C ALA A 33 39.54 -0.38 -9.83
N CYS A 34 39.08 -1.52 -9.30
CA CYS A 34 38.01 -2.24 -9.91
C CYS A 34 36.81 -1.29 -9.89
N GLY A 35 36.37 -0.80 -11.04
CA GLY A 35 35.12 -0.11 -11.22
C GLY A 35 33.98 -1.05 -10.81
N GLY A 36 33.71 -1.11 -9.51
CA GLY A 36 32.54 -1.81 -8.97
C GLY A 36 31.32 -1.01 -9.34
N ASP A 37 30.36 -1.71 -9.90
CA ASP A 37 29.02 -1.20 -10.15
C ASP A 37 28.52 -0.52 -8.87
N SER A 38 28.31 0.81 -8.89
CA SER A 38 27.97 1.61 -7.71
C SER A 38 26.49 1.54 -7.34
N SER A 39 25.79 0.51 -7.82
CA SER A 39 24.40 0.27 -7.48
C SER A 39 24.24 -0.04 -5.98
N PRO A 40 23.33 0.64 -5.27
CA PRO A 40 23.07 0.32 -3.87
C PRO A 40 22.68 -1.18 -3.71
N PRO A 41 23.04 -1.81 -2.59
CA PRO A 41 22.71 -3.23 -2.37
C PRO A 41 21.19 -3.43 -2.41
N PRO A 42 20.73 -4.61 -2.86
CA PRO A 42 19.30 -4.94 -2.89
C PRO A 42 18.66 -4.83 -1.50
N THR A 43 17.40 -4.45 -1.46
CA THR A 43 16.62 -4.29 -0.24
C THR A 43 15.17 -4.75 -0.43
N TRP A 44 14.42 -4.87 0.66
CA TRP A 44 13.00 -5.14 0.59
C TRP A 44 12.23 -3.90 0.17
N ILE A 45 11.43 -4.02 -0.88
CA ILE A 45 10.54 -2.98 -1.39
C ILE A 45 9.11 -3.52 -1.51
N ALA A 46 8.13 -2.71 -1.10
CA ALA A 46 6.73 -3.06 -1.26
C ALA A 46 6.36 -3.14 -2.74
N SER A 47 5.71 -4.23 -3.16
CA SER A 47 5.29 -4.47 -4.54
C SER A 47 3.78 -4.67 -4.69
N TRP A 48 3.10 -5.10 -3.64
CA TRP A 48 1.65 -5.12 -3.54
C TRP A 48 1.23 -4.77 -2.12
N TYR A 49 0.11 -4.05 -1.98
CA TYR A 49 -0.48 -3.71 -0.69
C TYR A 49 -1.99 -3.66 -0.79
N GLY A 50 -2.68 -4.20 0.20
CA GLY A 50 -4.11 -4.04 0.45
C GLY A 50 -4.30 -3.45 1.85
N ALA A 51 -4.74 -2.18 1.90
CA ALA A 51 -4.93 -1.47 3.17
C ALA A 51 -5.98 -2.16 4.04
N PRO A 52 -5.67 -2.53 5.30
CA PRO A 52 -6.59 -3.28 6.14
C PRO A 52 -7.74 -2.43 6.65
N GLN A 53 -8.94 -3.01 6.59
CA GLN A 53 -10.20 -2.52 7.17
C GLN A 53 -10.93 -3.67 7.87
N ALA A 54 -11.94 -3.35 8.70
CA ALA A 54 -12.72 -4.37 9.37
C ALA A 54 -13.73 -5.03 8.42
N TYR A 55 -14.04 -6.31 8.66
CA TYR A 55 -14.95 -7.09 7.83
C TYR A 55 -16.33 -6.45 7.65
N ASN A 56 -16.82 -5.78 8.71
CA ASN A 56 -18.18 -5.21 8.69
C ASN A 56 -18.26 -3.83 7.98
N GLU A 57 -17.15 -3.34 7.47
CA GLU A 57 -17.10 -2.03 6.78
C GLU A 57 -17.38 -2.20 5.28
N PRO A 58 -18.35 -1.46 4.71
CA PRO A 58 -18.62 -1.53 3.28
C PRO A 58 -17.47 -0.94 2.44
N PRO A 59 -17.39 -1.24 1.14
CA PRO A 59 -18.24 -2.19 0.44
C PRO A 59 -17.76 -3.62 0.67
N LEU A 60 -18.64 -4.51 1.12
CA LEU A 60 -18.30 -5.93 1.21
C LEU A 60 -18.57 -6.63 -0.12
N SER A 61 -17.68 -7.55 -0.49
CA SER A 61 -17.93 -8.47 -1.58
C SER A 61 -19.16 -9.32 -1.30
N ALA A 62 -20.04 -9.46 -2.27
CA ALA A 62 -21.08 -10.48 -2.20
C ALA A 62 -20.41 -11.85 -1.95
N ASN A 63 -21.01 -12.67 -1.09
CA ASN A 63 -20.51 -14.00 -0.69
C ASN A 63 -19.13 -13.97 0.02
N ALA A 64 -18.77 -12.88 0.68
CA ALA A 64 -17.56 -12.84 1.51
C ALA A 64 -17.73 -13.77 2.73
N PRO A 65 -16.83 -14.74 2.98
CA PRO A 65 -16.93 -15.62 4.14
C PRO A 65 -16.66 -14.83 5.42
N LYS A 66 -17.39 -15.13 6.50
CA LYS A 66 -17.12 -14.56 7.83
C LYS A 66 -16.04 -15.30 8.59
N SER A 67 -15.85 -16.56 8.27
CA SER A 67 -14.83 -17.44 8.83
C SER A 67 -14.55 -18.57 7.86
N LEU A 68 -13.35 -19.15 7.99
CA LEU A 68 -12.95 -20.35 7.27
C LEU A 68 -12.67 -21.45 8.29
N GLN A 69 -13.00 -22.70 7.95
CA GLN A 69 -12.72 -23.87 8.77
C GLN A 69 -12.43 -25.08 7.87
N ASN A 70 -11.25 -25.69 8.04
CA ASN A 70 -10.74 -26.76 7.18
C ASN A 70 -10.87 -26.39 5.68
N GLN A 71 -10.41 -25.19 5.35
CA GLN A 71 -10.54 -24.62 4.00
C GLN A 71 -9.24 -23.95 3.57
N THR A 72 -9.03 -23.93 2.26
CA THR A 72 -7.98 -23.16 1.61
C THR A 72 -8.56 -21.93 0.95
N PHE A 73 -7.98 -20.76 1.21
CA PHE A 73 -8.30 -19.51 0.52
C PHE A 73 -7.17 -19.15 -0.41
N ARG A 74 -7.42 -19.16 -1.72
CA ARG A 74 -6.49 -18.76 -2.77
C ARG A 74 -6.82 -17.37 -3.25
N GLN A 75 -5.88 -16.45 -3.07
CA GLN A 75 -6.01 -15.04 -3.40
C GLN A 75 -5.00 -14.66 -4.48
N THR A 76 -5.42 -13.89 -5.48
CA THR A 76 -4.56 -13.44 -6.58
C THR A 76 -4.19 -11.98 -6.40
N MET A 77 -2.88 -11.69 -6.29
CA MET A 77 -2.32 -10.35 -6.11
C MET A 77 -1.49 -9.96 -7.34
N TYR A 78 -1.76 -8.79 -7.90
CA TYR A 78 -1.03 -8.23 -9.02
C TYR A 78 0.08 -7.32 -8.53
N VAL A 79 1.32 -7.81 -8.57
CA VAL A 79 2.49 -7.08 -8.08
C VAL A 79 2.98 -6.05 -9.09
N SER A 80 3.46 -4.92 -8.61
CA SER A 80 3.93 -3.81 -9.45
C SER A 80 5.38 -4.01 -9.88
N GLN A 81 6.28 -4.36 -8.96
CA GLN A 81 7.71 -4.49 -9.22
C GLN A 81 8.17 -5.93 -8.98
N GLY A 82 9.23 -6.34 -9.69
CA GLY A 82 9.84 -7.66 -9.56
C GLY A 82 11.01 -7.69 -8.57
N GLY A 83 11.50 -8.91 -8.32
CA GLY A 83 12.66 -9.15 -7.46
C GLY A 83 13.10 -10.60 -7.49
N SER A 84 14.25 -10.90 -6.85
CA SER A 84 14.82 -12.25 -6.79
C SER A 84 14.18 -13.13 -5.71
N ALA A 85 13.58 -12.51 -4.71
CA ALA A 85 12.85 -13.16 -3.62
C ALA A 85 11.64 -12.32 -3.22
N LEU A 86 10.71 -12.91 -2.47
CA LEU A 86 9.58 -12.22 -1.88
C LEU A 86 9.42 -12.58 -0.40
N ARG A 87 8.69 -11.73 0.34
CA ARG A 87 8.11 -12.03 1.64
C ARG A 87 6.68 -11.54 1.71
N ILE A 88 5.86 -12.23 2.49
CA ILE A 88 4.44 -11.96 2.60
C ILE A 88 4.15 -11.37 3.97
N ARG A 89 3.40 -10.26 4.01
CA ARG A 89 2.89 -9.68 5.25
C ARG A 89 1.53 -10.24 5.57
N VAL A 90 1.42 -10.86 6.73
CA VAL A 90 0.17 -11.42 7.27
C VAL A 90 -0.30 -10.56 8.43
N SER A 91 -1.57 -10.22 8.44
CA SER A 91 -2.17 -9.29 9.39
C SER A 91 -3.36 -9.89 10.13
N ASN A 92 -3.36 -9.76 11.44
CA ASN A 92 -4.49 -9.95 12.33
C ASN A 92 -4.80 -8.65 13.09
N LEU A 93 -4.55 -7.50 12.42
CA LEU A 93 -4.62 -6.17 13.02
C LEU A 93 -5.99 -5.85 13.62
N LEU A 94 -7.06 -6.30 12.97
CA LEU A 94 -8.45 -6.07 13.35
C LEU A 94 -9.15 -7.35 13.84
N GLY A 95 -8.38 -8.42 14.06
CA GLY A 95 -8.89 -9.69 14.56
C GLY A 95 -9.30 -9.61 16.03
N THR A 96 -10.32 -10.39 16.37
CA THR A 96 -10.83 -10.53 17.74
C THR A 96 -10.36 -11.82 18.41
N SER A 97 -9.73 -12.72 17.65
CA SER A 97 -9.10 -13.96 18.10
C SER A 97 -7.72 -14.15 17.44
N PRO A 98 -6.80 -14.96 18.03
CA PRO A 98 -5.55 -15.30 17.37
C PRO A 98 -5.80 -16.01 16.02
N LEU A 99 -5.11 -15.57 14.98
CA LEU A 99 -5.20 -16.13 13.64
C LEU A 99 -4.23 -17.30 13.48
N ALA A 100 -4.72 -18.52 13.45
CA ALA A 100 -3.93 -19.72 13.25
C ALA A 100 -3.93 -20.16 11.77
N ILE A 101 -2.81 -19.96 11.09
CA ILE A 101 -2.57 -20.43 9.71
C ILE A 101 -1.80 -21.74 9.79
N THR A 102 -2.33 -22.79 9.18
CA THR A 102 -1.72 -24.14 9.19
C THR A 102 -0.68 -24.28 8.10
N SER A 103 -0.93 -23.71 6.92
CA SER A 103 0.06 -23.63 5.84
C SER A 103 -0.24 -22.51 4.87
N MET A 104 0.81 -21.97 4.26
CA MET A 104 0.71 -20.95 3.22
C MET A 104 1.65 -21.31 2.06
N ARG A 105 1.19 -21.05 0.84
CA ARG A 105 1.98 -21.26 -0.36
C ARG A 105 1.87 -20.08 -1.31
N VAL A 106 2.89 -19.90 -2.13
CA VAL A 106 2.93 -18.89 -3.20
C VAL A 106 3.30 -19.55 -4.51
N ALA A 107 2.61 -19.15 -5.58
CA ALA A 107 2.92 -19.58 -6.95
C ALA A 107 2.58 -18.46 -7.94
N LYS A 108 3.06 -18.55 -9.18
CA LYS A 108 2.54 -17.71 -10.27
C LYS A 108 1.10 -18.12 -10.57
N SER A 109 0.22 -17.13 -10.70
CA SER A 109 -1.16 -17.39 -11.14
C SER A 109 -1.15 -17.82 -12.61
N ALA A 110 -1.87 -18.90 -12.90
CA ALA A 110 -2.15 -19.36 -14.27
C ALA A 110 -3.53 -18.89 -14.76
N GLY A 111 -4.20 -18.03 -13.99
CA GLY A 111 -5.54 -17.51 -14.25
C GLY A 111 -6.63 -18.30 -13.54
N GLY A 112 -7.72 -17.60 -13.19
CA GLY A 112 -8.80 -18.19 -12.39
C GLY A 112 -8.27 -18.74 -11.06
N SER A 113 -8.72 -19.93 -10.69
CA SER A 113 -8.30 -20.63 -9.46
C SER A 113 -7.02 -21.47 -9.64
N SER A 114 -6.33 -21.37 -10.79
CA SER A 114 -5.16 -22.19 -11.15
C SER A 114 -3.84 -21.47 -10.91
N VAL A 115 -2.79 -22.27 -10.65
CA VAL A 115 -1.41 -21.80 -10.49
C VAL A 115 -0.48 -22.60 -11.40
N ASP A 116 0.68 -22.02 -11.72
CA ASP A 116 1.78 -22.75 -12.36
C ASP A 116 2.47 -23.62 -11.29
N PRO A 117 2.30 -24.96 -11.34
CA PRO A 117 2.82 -25.85 -10.30
C PRO A 117 4.35 -25.90 -10.26
N ALA A 118 5.04 -25.53 -11.35
CA ALA A 118 6.50 -25.49 -11.39
C ALA A 118 7.06 -24.35 -10.50
N THR A 119 6.23 -23.37 -10.16
CA THR A 119 6.61 -22.21 -9.34
C THR A 119 6.14 -22.30 -7.90
N ASP A 120 5.41 -23.36 -7.52
CA ASP A 120 4.81 -23.49 -6.19
C ASP A 120 5.87 -23.62 -5.09
N LYS A 121 5.84 -22.72 -4.12
CA LYS A 121 6.76 -22.66 -2.97
C LYS A 121 5.99 -22.62 -1.65
N ALA A 122 6.52 -23.31 -0.65
CA ALA A 122 6.07 -23.15 0.72
C ALA A 122 6.49 -21.78 1.26
N VAL A 123 5.59 -21.16 2.03
CA VAL A 123 5.87 -19.95 2.81
C VAL A 123 6.04 -20.35 4.27
N THR A 124 7.13 -19.92 4.89
CA THR A 124 7.45 -20.26 6.26
C THR A 124 7.52 -19.00 7.16
N PHE A 125 7.49 -19.24 8.47
CA PHE A 125 7.55 -18.21 9.51
C PHE A 125 8.49 -18.71 10.60
N GLY A 126 9.72 -18.16 10.64
CA GLY A 126 10.78 -18.69 11.53
C GLY A 126 11.12 -20.16 11.22
N GLY A 127 11.09 -20.54 9.94
CA GLY A 127 11.34 -21.91 9.45
C GLY A 127 10.14 -22.87 9.61
N GLN A 128 9.02 -22.45 10.20
CA GLN A 128 7.81 -23.28 10.37
C GLN A 128 6.79 -23.00 9.27
N THR A 129 6.08 -24.05 8.83
CA THR A 129 4.99 -23.92 7.83
C THR A 129 3.69 -23.36 8.41
N SER A 130 3.53 -23.41 9.72
CA SER A 130 2.38 -22.87 10.44
C SER A 130 2.76 -21.66 11.27
N VAL A 131 1.78 -20.80 11.53
CA VAL A 131 1.96 -19.62 12.38
C VAL A 131 0.65 -19.24 13.06
N THR A 132 0.75 -18.69 14.27
CA THR A 132 -0.35 -18.02 14.95
C THR A 132 -0.02 -16.54 15.08
N VAL A 133 -0.81 -15.68 14.42
CA VAL A 133 -0.67 -14.24 14.50
C VAL A 133 -1.54 -13.71 15.64
N PRO A 134 -0.95 -13.08 16.69
CA PRO A 134 -1.72 -12.53 17.79
C PRO A 134 -2.69 -11.43 17.34
N ILE A 135 -3.71 -11.16 18.16
CA ILE A 135 -4.65 -10.05 17.97
C ILE A 135 -3.88 -8.72 17.86
N GLY A 136 -4.25 -7.89 16.91
CA GLY A 136 -3.67 -6.56 16.70
C GLY A 136 -2.25 -6.58 16.12
N GLN A 137 -1.74 -7.74 15.67
CA GLN A 137 -0.38 -7.87 15.16
C GLN A 137 -0.35 -8.14 13.65
N GLU A 138 0.78 -7.77 13.07
CA GLU A 138 1.17 -8.11 11.71
C GLU A 138 2.57 -8.71 11.73
N ILE A 139 2.80 -9.71 10.90
CA ILE A 139 4.09 -10.40 10.79
C ILE A 139 4.50 -10.53 9.33
N TYR A 140 5.80 -10.66 9.09
CA TYR A 140 6.32 -11.09 7.79
C TYR A 140 6.65 -12.57 7.80
N SER A 141 6.45 -13.21 6.65
CA SER A 141 7.03 -14.53 6.39
C SER A 141 8.56 -14.44 6.33
N ASP A 142 9.21 -15.60 6.41
CA ASP A 142 10.58 -15.73 5.96
C ASP A 142 10.70 -15.35 4.47
N SER A 143 11.92 -15.06 4.03
CA SER A 143 12.23 -14.86 2.61
C SER A 143 11.95 -16.13 1.83
N VAL A 144 11.17 -16.02 0.76
CA VAL A 144 10.95 -17.11 -0.20
C VAL A 144 11.80 -16.83 -1.43
N ASP A 145 12.69 -17.75 -1.78
CA ASP A 145 13.45 -17.72 -3.02
C ASP A 145 12.49 -17.94 -4.21
N PHE A 146 12.06 -16.85 -4.80
CA PHE A 146 11.02 -16.79 -5.82
C PHE A 146 11.26 -15.61 -6.76
N ALA A 147 11.66 -15.91 -7.99
CA ALA A 147 11.84 -14.88 -9.01
C ALA A 147 10.48 -14.28 -9.41
N VAL A 148 10.24 -13.05 -8.97
CA VAL A 148 9.03 -12.28 -9.25
C VAL A 148 9.27 -11.43 -10.49
N ALA A 149 8.47 -11.61 -11.53
CA ALA A 149 8.46 -10.67 -12.66
C ALA A 149 7.63 -9.42 -12.31
N PRO A 150 8.03 -8.22 -12.74
CA PRO A 150 7.19 -7.04 -12.58
C PRO A 150 5.87 -7.21 -13.33
N LEU A 151 4.81 -6.55 -12.87
CA LEU A 151 3.47 -6.57 -13.47
C LEU A 151 2.91 -8.00 -13.65
N SER A 152 3.19 -8.89 -12.70
CA SER A 152 2.73 -10.27 -12.73
C SER A 152 1.73 -10.57 -11.61
N SER A 153 0.95 -11.64 -11.78
CA SER A 153 -0.01 -12.09 -10.78
C SER A 153 0.55 -13.28 -10.01
N LEU A 154 0.55 -13.15 -8.69
CA LEU A 154 0.89 -14.21 -7.75
C LEU A 154 -0.38 -14.74 -7.09
N ALA A 155 -0.45 -16.05 -6.88
CA ALA A 155 -1.50 -16.68 -6.09
C ALA A 155 -0.94 -17.07 -4.72
N ILE A 156 -1.56 -16.54 -3.65
CA ILE A 156 -1.27 -16.90 -2.27
C ILE A 156 -2.38 -17.83 -1.79
N SER A 157 -2.03 -19.06 -1.45
CA SER A 157 -2.96 -20.08 -0.96
C SER A 157 -2.74 -20.29 0.53
N THR A 158 -3.70 -19.89 1.35
CA THR A 158 -3.66 -19.99 2.81
C THR A 158 -4.64 -21.07 3.27
N TYR A 159 -4.16 -22.09 3.97
CA TYR A 159 -4.98 -23.12 4.57
C TYR A 159 -5.09 -22.94 6.08
N VAL A 160 -6.28 -23.06 6.58
CA VAL A 160 -6.63 -23.09 8.00
C VAL A 160 -7.33 -24.40 8.33
N SER A 161 -6.79 -25.18 9.28
CA SER A 161 -7.38 -26.46 9.71
C SER A 161 -8.50 -26.27 10.72
N GLY A 162 -8.33 -25.31 11.62
CA GLY A 162 -9.34 -24.88 12.60
C GLY A 162 -10.20 -23.73 12.07
N SER A 163 -11.07 -23.19 12.93
CA SER A 163 -11.84 -21.99 12.62
C SER A 163 -10.94 -20.75 12.68
N ALA A 164 -11.01 -19.92 11.65
CA ALA A 164 -10.31 -18.63 11.58
C ALA A 164 -11.28 -17.54 11.11
N GLY A 165 -11.42 -16.47 11.88
CA GLY A 165 -12.25 -15.31 11.55
C GLY A 165 -11.67 -14.53 10.37
N VAL A 166 -12.52 -14.09 9.45
CA VAL A 166 -12.17 -13.19 8.34
C VAL A 166 -12.44 -11.75 8.81
N GLU A 167 -11.58 -11.21 9.68
CA GLU A 167 -11.82 -9.95 10.40
C GLU A 167 -10.96 -8.80 9.90
N THR A 168 -9.73 -9.08 9.46
CA THR A 168 -8.83 -8.12 8.80
C THR A 168 -8.92 -8.32 7.31
N VAL A 169 -9.55 -7.40 6.61
CA VAL A 169 -9.83 -7.51 5.17
C VAL A 169 -9.42 -6.25 4.41
N HIS A 170 -9.34 -6.37 3.09
CA HIS A 170 -9.49 -5.27 2.15
C HIS A 170 -10.68 -5.60 1.25
N SER A 171 -11.77 -4.85 1.40
CA SER A 171 -13.09 -5.28 0.89
C SER A 171 -13.21 -5.13 -0.63
N LEU A 172 -12.64 -4.05 -1.21
CA LEU A 172 -12.72 -3.78 -2.65
C LEU A 172 -11.53 -4.40 -3.40
N GLY A 173 -11.38 -5.71 -3.33
CA GLY A 173 -10.28 -6.38 -4.02
C GLY A 173 -10.35 -6.31 -5.54
N LEU A 174 -11.55 -6.23 -6.15
CA LEU A 174 -11.78 -6.23 -7.60
C LEU A 174 -11.01 -7.35 -8.34
N GLN A 175 -10.70 -8.41 -7.63
CA GLN A 175 -9.97 -9.58 -8.09
C GLN A 175 -10.66 -10.82 -7.58
N SER A 176 -10.94 -11.79 -8.45
CA SER A 176 -11.56 -13.04 -8.04
C SER A 176 -10.61 -13.84 -7.16
N ASN A 177 -11.09 -14.21 -5.98
CA ASN A 177 -10.43 -15.04 -4.98
C ASN A 177 -11.30 -16.24 -4.65
N TYR A 178 -10.70 -17.36 -4.26
CA TYR A 178 -11.33 -18.67 -4.29
C TYR A 178 -11.20 -19.39 -2.95
N VAL A 179 -12.31 -19.84 -2.37
CA VAL A 179 -12.33 -20.74 -1.21
C VAL A 179 -12.56 -22.18 -1.69
N ALA A 180 -11.82 -23.12 -1.16
CA ALA A 180 -11.99 -24.55 -1.45
C ALA A 180 -11.91 -25.38 -0.15
N ALA A 181 -12.60 -26.52 -0.11
CA ALA A 181 -12.59 -27.41 1.03
C ALA A 181 -11.24 -28.12 1.20
N GLY A 182 -10.81 -28.30 2.44
CA GLY A 182 -9.60 -29.04 2.80
C GLY A 182 -8.30 -28.30 2.47
N ASN A 183 -7.17 -28.99 2.66
CA ASN A 183 -5.85 -28.49 2.33
C ASN A 183 -5.50 -28.78 0.87
N VAL A 184 -5.86 -27.87 0.00
CA VAL A 184 -5.53 -27.90 -1.43
C VAL A 184 -4.58 -26.76 -1.82
N ALA A 185 -3.84 -26.22 -0.84
CA ALA A 185 -2.97 -25.05 -1.04
C ALA A 185 -1.90 -25.28 -2.12
N SER A 186 -1.36 -26.48 -2.26
CA SER A 186 -0.36 -26.86 -3.26
C SER A 186 -0.94 -27.40 -4.59
N SER A 187 -2.27 -27.50 -4.70
CA SER A 187 -2.90 -28.01 -5.92
C SER A 187 -2.78 -27.03 -7.08
N ALA A 188 -2.40 -27.50 -8.26
CA ALA A 188 -2.27 -26.68 -9.47
C ALA A 188 -3.59 -25.99 -9.84
N ALA A 189 -4.71 -26.69 -9.68
CA ALA A 189 -6.06 -26.13 -9.80
C ALA A 189 -6.88 -26.56 -8.59
N ILE A 190 -7.76 -25.65 -8.11
CA ILE A 190 -8.71 -25.97 -7.04
C ILE A 190 -10.13 -25.85 -7.57
N THR A 191 -11.03 -26.67 -7.01
CA THR A 191 -12.47 -26.54 -7.27
C THR A 191 -13.07 -25.62 -6.19
N PRO A 192 -13.42 -24.37 -6.52
CA PRO A 192 -13.95 -23.44 -5.55
C PRO A 192 -15.32 -23.89 -5.03
N THR A 193 -15.50 -23.84 -3.72
CA THR A 193 -16.83 -23.87 -3.07
C THR A 193 -17.43 -22.46 -3.02
N GLU A 194 -16.58 -21.43 -3.11
CA GLU A 194 -16.99 -20.03 -3.05
C GLU A 194 -16.01 -19.18 -3.87
N THR A 195 -16.52 -18.12 -4.50
CA THR A 195 -15.74 -17.08 -5.17
C THR A 195 -16.18 -15.72 -4.64
N ASN A 196 -15.23 -14.90 -4.23
CA ASN A 196 -15.46 -13.55 -3.77
C ASN A 196 -14.35 -12.61 -4.26
N SER A 197 -14.39 -11.32 -3.91
CA SER A 197 -13.41 -10.34 -4.36
C SER A 197 -12.68 -9.62 -3.23
N LEU A 198 -12.79 -10.10 -1.98
CA LEU A 198 -12.04 -9.49 -0.87
C LEU A 198 -10.64 -10.10 -0.76
N PHE A 199 -9.71 -9.33 -0.18
CA PHE A 199 -8.47 -9.88 0.37
C PHE A 199 -8.61 -10.02 1.88
N THR A 200 -8.04 -11.07 2.46
CA THR A 200 -7.99 -11.24 3.92
C THR A 200 -6.65 -11.77 4.37
N TRP A 201 -6.24 -11.37 5.55
CA TRP A 201 -5.02 -11.73 6.27
C TRP A 201 -3.72 -11.33 5.55
N VAL A 202 -3.63 -11.48 4.23
CA VAL A 202 -2.48 -11.01 3.46
C VAL A 202 -2.67 -9.53 3.14
N THR A 203 -1.82 -8.67 3.68
CA THR A 203 -1.88 -7.21 3.50
C THR A 203 -0.72 -6.64 2.69
N GLY A 204 0.32 -7.44 2.42
CA GLY A 204 1.43 -6.94 1.62
C GLY A 204 2.30 -8.05 1.03
N ILE A 205 2.92 -7.75 -0.09
CA ILE A 205 4.00 -8.53 -0.70
C ILE A 205 5.15 -7.57 -0.93
N ASP A 206 6.27 -7.85 -0.28
CA ASP A 206 7.53 -7.17 -0.56
C ASP A 206 8.40 -8.08 -1.45
N VAL A 207 9.17 -7.47 -2.34
CA VAL A 207 10.16 -8.16 -3.16
C VAL A 207 11.57 -7.71 -2.81
N TYR A 208 12.56 -8.59 -2.94
CA TYR A 208 13.96 -8.26 -2.75
C TYR A 208 14.52 -7.74 -4.08
N GLY A 209 14.62 -6.44 -4.18
CA GLY A 209 14.94 -5.72 -5.41
C GLY A 209 15.99 -4.63 -5.19
N SER A 210 16.29 -3.88 -6.24
CA SER A 210 17.27 -2.78 -6.18
C SER A 210 16.83 -1.71 -5.19
N ALA A 211 17.74 -1.26 -4.31
CA ALA A 211 17.52 -0.11 -3.44
C ALA A 211 17.40 1.22 -4.22
N ALA A 212 17.75 1.24 -5.50
CA ALA A 212 17.51 2.39 -6.38
C ALA A 212 16.03 2.53 -6.78
N ASN A 213 15.20 1.51 -6.53
CA ASN A 213 13.77 1.58 -6.85
C ASN A 213 13.06 2.61 -5.98
N LYS A 214 12.29 3.46 -6.61
CA LYS A 214 11.37 4.39 -5.96
C LYS A 214 10.07 3.66 -5.65
N VAL A 215 9.64 3.63 -4.40
CA VAL A 215 8.35 3.07 -3.99
C VAL A 215 7.35 4.21 -3.80
N ILE A 216 6.30 4.20 -4.61
CA ILE A 216 5.21 5.16 -4.59
C ILE A 216 4.02 4.49 -3.91
N VAL A 217 3.57 5.07 -2.82
CA VAL A 217 2.32 4.66 -2.16
C VAL A 217 1.21 5.60 -2.63
N THR A 218 0.19 5.04 -3.28
CA THR A 218 -1.02 5.81 -3.61
C THR A 218 -2.00 5.68 -2.45
N PHE A 219 -2.29 6.79 -1.78
CA PHE A 219 -3.11 6.83 -0.57
C PHE A 219 -4.41 7.58 -0.84
N GLY A 220 -5.55 6.98 -0.51
CA GLY A 220 -6.83 7.62 -0.83
C GLY A 220 -8.06 6.83 -0.45
N ASP A 221 -9.14 7.15 -1.13
CA ASP A 221 -10.46 6.56 -1.00
C ASP A 221 -10.81 5.62 -2.17
N SER A 222 -12.10 5.50 -2.50
CA SER A 222 -12.62 4.65 -3.59
C SER A 222 -11.99 4.95 -4.96
N ILE A 223 -11.63 6.20 -5.22
CA ILE A 223 -11.00 6.60 -6.49
C ILE A 223 -9.58 6.06 -6.58
N THR A 224 -8.84 6.03 -5.47
CA THR A 224 -7.52 5.39 -5.41
C THR A 224 -7.63 3.86 -5.37
N ASP A 225 -8.58 3.34 -4.61
CA ASP A 225 -8.89 1.92 -4.49
C ASP A 225 -9.33 1.31 -5.84
N GLY A 226 -9.98 2.11 -6.69
CA GLY A 226 -10.34 1.77 -8.06
C GLY A 226 -11.78 1.33 -8.25
N TYR A 227 -12.70 1.83 -7.41
CA TYR A 227 -14.14 1.54 -7.51
C TYR A 227 -14.65 1.76 -8.94
N ASN A 228 -15.48 0.84 -9.45
CA ASN A 228 -15.99 0.80 -10.83
C ASN A 228 -14.94 0.56 -11.93
N SER A 229 -13.67 0.24 -11.61
CA SER A 229 -12.78 -0.29 -12.63
C SER A 229 -13.12 -1.75 -12.96
N THR A 230 -12.79 -2.21 -14.17
CA THR A 230 -13.15 -3.56 -14.64
C THR A 230 -12.51 -4.65 -13.75
N PRO A 231 -13.31 -5.52 -13.11
CA PRO A 231 -12.82 -6.60 -12.27
C PRO A 231 -11.82 -7.52 -13.01
N ASN A 232 -10.79 -7.98 -12.32
CA ASN A 232 -9.73 -8.86 -12.83
C ASN A 232 -8.85 -8.25 -13.93
N LYS A 233 -9.00 -6.95 -14.25
CA LYS A 233 -8.19 -6.27 -15.28
C LYS A 233 -7.07 -5.40 -14.72
N ASN A 234 -7.08 -5.14 -13.41
CA ASN A 234 -6.11 -4.25 -12.77
C ASN A 234 -6.05 -2.88 -13.48
N ASN A 235 -7.21 -2.26 -13.67
CA ASN A 235 -7.40 -0.99 -14.37
C ASN A 235 -7.63 0.20 -13.42
N ARG A 236 -7.21 0.09 -12.16
CA ARG A 236 -7.13 1.21 -11.23
C ARG A 236 -6.04 2.19 -11.68
N TYR A 237 -6.15 3.49 -11.35
CA TYR A 237 -5.10 4.43 -11.74
C TYR A 237 -3.70 4.04 -11.19
N PRO A 238 -3.53 3.46 -9.98
CA PRO A 238 -2.22 3.00 -9.53
C PRO A 238 -1.65 1.86 -10.40
N ASN A 239 -2.50 0.99 -10.94
CA ASN A 239 -2.05 -0.07 -11.85
C ASN A 239 -1.63 0.47 -13.23
N TYR A 240 -2.40 1.42 -13.80
CA TYR A 240 -2.00 2.12 -15.02
C TYR A 240 -0.69 2.90 -14.80
N LEU A 241 -0.58 3.61 -13.67
CA LEU A 241 0.63 4.34 -13.29
C LEU A 241 1.85 3.39 -13.22
N SER A 242 1.70 2.24 -12.58
CA SER A 242 2.76 1.22 -12.50
C SER A 242 3.21 0.77 -13.89
N ARG A 243 2.27 0.44 -14.80
CA ARG A 243 2.58 0.04 -16.17
C ARG A 243 3.32 1.14 -16.94
N THR A 244 2.86 2.38 -16.85
CA THR A 244 3.46 3.52 -17.54
C THR A 244 4.86 3.83 -17.04
N LEU A 245 5.08 3.82 -15.71
CA LEU A 245 6.39 4.09 -15.12
C LEU A 245 7.39 2.98 -15.46
N LEU A 246 6.98 1.71 -15.44
CA LEU A 246 7.84 0.59 -15.79
C LEU A 246 8.16 0.52 -17.30
N ALA A 247 7.29 1.05 -18.16
CA ALA A 247 7.55 1.17 -19.60
C ALA A 247 8.44 2.38 -19.95
N SER A 248 8.76 3.25 -18.98
CA SER A 248 9.62 4.42 -19.21
C SER A 248 11.09 4.02 -19.36
N SER A 249 11.94 4.99 -19.74
CA SER A 249 13.39 4.82 -19.81
C SER A 249 14.06 4.58 -18.43
N ASN A 250 13.35 4.83 -17.35
CA ASN A 250 13.79 4.54 -15.97
C ASN A 250 12.75 3.65 -15.26
N PRO A 251 12.80 2.31 -15.42
CA PRO A 251 11.80 1.40 -14.88
C PRO A 251 11.95 1.12 -13.37
N ALA A 252 12.70 1.94 -12.63
CA ALA A 252 12.97 1.76 -11.21
C ALA A 252 11.84 2.27 -10.30
N PHE A 253 10.59 1.85 -10.56
CA PHE A 253 9.43 2.26 -9.76
C PHE A 253 8.61 1.05 -9.30
N SER A 254 8.19 1.09 -8.05
CA SER A 254 7.12 0.25 -7.50
C SER A 254 5.94 1.13 -7.13
N VAL A 255 4.73 0.71 -7.44
CA VAL A 255 3.50 1.43 -7.06
C VAL A 255 2.62 0.49 -6.25
N VAL A 256 2.28 0.89 -5.02
CA VAL A 256 1.37 0.14 -4.14
C VAL A 256 0.13 0.96 -3.82
N ASN A 257 -1.02 0.28 -3.74
CA ASN A 257 -2.32 0.91 -3.54
C ASN A 257 -2.72 0.83 -2.06
N ALA A 258 -2.83 1.97 -1.39
CA ALA A 258 -3.33 2.14 -0.03
C ALA A 258 -4.68 2.90 -0.01
N GLY A 259 -5.48 2.76 -1.07
CA GLY A 259 -6.87 3.21 -1.12
C GLY A 259 -7.77 2.37 -0.22
N ILE A 260 -8.80 2.97 0.33
CA ILE A 260 -9.93 2.31 1.00
C ILE A 260 -11.21 3.00 0.54
N SER A 261 -12.09 2.28 -0.13
CA SER A 261 -13.37 2.84 -0.61
C SER A 261 -14.18 3.47 0.52
N GLY A 262 -14.66 4.71 0.30
CA GLY A 262 -15.43 5.46 1.30
C GLY A 262 -14.58 6.11 2.41
N ASN A 263 -13.26 6.00 2.37
CA ASN A 263 -12.39 6.52 3.42
C ASN A 263 -12.39 8.06 3.50
N ARG A 264 -12.15 8.58 4.70
CA ARG A 264 -12.12 10.00 5.05
C ARG A 264 -10.84 10.34 5.80
N TRP A 265 -10.42 11.60 5.76
CA TRP A 265 -9.30 12.07 6.57
C TRP A 265 -9.59 12.02 8.07
N SER A 266 -10.79 12.48 8.48
CA SER A 266 -11.04 12.86 9.87
C SER A 266 -11.80 11.82 10.68
N PHE A 267 -12.66 11.02 10.06
CA PHE A 267 -13.58 10.12 10.77
C PHE A 267 -13.41 8.67 10.33
N ASN A 268 -13.46 7.76 11.31
CA ASN A 268 -13.60 6.34 11.06
C ASN A 268 -15.00 6.05 10.48
N GLY A 269 -15.23 4.84 10.03
CA GLY A 269 -16.54 4.36 9.55
C GLY A 269 -16.34 3.38 8.42
N ILE A 270 -15.81 3.84 7.27
CA ILE A 270 -15.36 2.94 6.22
C ILE A 270 -13.83 2.95 6.25
N GLY A 271 -13.28 1.97 6.92
CA GLY A 271 -11.87 1.90 7.29
C GLY A 271 -11.47 2.87 8.40
N PRO A 272 -10.28 2.70 8.97
CA PRO A 272 -9.66 3.68 9.86
C PRO A 272 -9.45 4.99 9.11
N ASN A 273 -9.66 6.13 9.78
CA ASN A 273 -9.51 7.43 9.14
C ASN A 273 -8.10 7.67 8.61
N GLY A 274 -7.98 8.53 7.61
CA GLY A 274 -6.73 8.82 6.91
C GLY A 274 -5.62 9.28 7.85
N ASN A 275 -5.93 10.18 8.80
CA ASN A 275 -4.96 10.66 9.79
C ASN A 275 -4.41 9.51 10.65
N GLY A 276 -5.27 8.59 11.09
CA GLY A 276 -4.91 7.48 11.96
C GLY A 276 -4.11 6.37 11.25
N ARG A 277 -4.39 6.13 9.95
CA ARG A 277 -3.74 5.05 9.19
C ARG A 277 -2.53 5.49 8.35
N PHE A 278 -2.28 6.81 8.22
CA PHE A 278 -1.26 7.34 7.31
C PHE A 278 0.15 6.78 7.58
N ALA A 279 0.58 6.77 8.83
CA ALA A 279 1.89 6.23 9.19
C ALA A 279 2.00 4.75 8.80
N ARG A 280 1.03 3.93 9.22
CA ARG A 280 0.99 2.50 8.94
C ARG A 280 0.93 2.20 7.45
N ASP A 281 0.05 2.88 6.69
CA ASP A 281 -0.25 2.51 5.31
C ASP A 281 0.67 3.18 4.29
N VAL A 282 1.40 4.23 4.69
CA VAL A 282 2.32 4.98 3.83
C VAL A 282 3.75 4.90 4.34
N LEU A 283 4.02 5.46 5.52
CA LEU A 283 5.39 5.70 5.99
C LEU A 283 6.13 4.42 6.36
N ASP A 284 5.39 3.39 6.80
CA ASP A 284 5.93 2.09 7.22
C ASP A 284 5.92 1.06 6.07
N ARG A 285 5.65 1.47 4.84
CA ARG A 285 5.78 0.57 3.68
C ARG A 285 7.25 0.40 3.31
N SER A 286 7.64 -0.86 3.05
CA SER A 286 9.03 -1.20 2.74
C SER A 286 9.54 -0.39 1.56
N GLY A 287 10.57 0.41 1.79
CA GLY A 287 11.20 1.23 0.79
C GLY A 287 10.39 2.45 0.32
N ALA A 288 9.34 2.88 1.02
CA ALA A 288 8.52 4.03 0.65
C ALA A 288 9.38 5.29 0.47
N THR A 289 9.30 5.88 -0.71
CA THR A 289 10.05 7.11 -1.08
C THR A 289 9.11 8.25 -1.48
N HIS A 290 7.91 7.92 -1.94
CA HIS A 290 6.94 8.89 -2.43
C HIS A 290 5.54 8.48 -2.00
N VAL A 291 4.67 9.46 -1.76
CA VAL A 291 3.23 9.26 -1.62
C VAL A 291 2.48 10.17 -2.59
N VAL A 292 1.43 9.61 -3.20
CA VAL A 292 0.42 10.37 -3.94
C VAL A 292 -0.88 10.24 -3.15
N ALA A 293 -1.29 11.33 -2.49
CA ALA A 293 -2.46 11.36 -1.62
C ALA A 293 -3.67 12.01 -2.34
N LEU A 294 -4.74 11.24 -2.54
CA LEU A 294 -6.02 11.70 -3.09
C LEU A 294 -7.13 11.28 -2.12
N LEU A 295 -7.45 12.13 -1.15
CA LEU A 295 -8.42 11.85 -0.09
C LEU A 295 -9.09 13.14 0.36
N GLY A 296 -10.39 13.09 0.66
CA GLY A 296 -11.14 14.22 1.23
C GLY A 296 -12.53 14.42 0.65
N ILE A 297 -12.87 13.84 -0.51
CA ILE A 297 -14.20 14.01 -1.10
C ILE A 297 -15.29 13.39 -0.21
N ASN A 298 -15.00 12.26 0.45
CA ASN A 298 -15.91 11.59 1.38
C ASN A 298 -16.09 12.35 2.69
N ASP A 299 -15.15 13.19 3.09
CA ASP A 299 -15.30 14.05 4.26
C ASP A 299 -16.40 15.10 4.05
N PHE A 300 -16.71 15.44 2.79
CA PHE A 300 -17.81 16.34 2.43
C PHE A 300 -19.09 15.56 2.11
N GLY A 301 -18.99 14.45 1.36
CA GLY A 301 -20.13 13.73 0.82
C GLY A 301 -20.83 12.80 1.84
N ILE A 302 -20.08 12.02 2.62
CA ILE A 302 -20.67 11.02 3.53
C ILE A 302 -21.47 11.65 4.67
N PRO A 303 -21.01 12.70 5.36
CA PRO A 303 -21.82 13.35 6.39
C PRO A 303 -23.14 13.93 5.84
N SER A 304 -23.11 14.43 4.61
CA SER A 304 -24.31 14.93 3.92
C SER A 304 -25.26 13.80 3.56
N LEU A 305 -24.74 12.70 3.00
CA LEU A 305 -25.50 11.48 2.67
C LEU A 305 -26.20 10.90 3.90
N LEU A 306 -25.53 10.89 5.06
CA LEU A 306 -26.05 10.31 6.30
C LEU A 306 -26.84 11.30 7.15
N GLY A 307 -26.92 12.59 6.76
CA GLY A 307 -27.51 13.65 7.58
C GLY A 307 -26.77 13.89 8.91
N ASN A 308 -25.49 13.52 8.99
CA ASN A 308 -24.70 13.61 10.21
C ASN A 308 -23.93 14.96 10.32
N ALA A 309 -24.61 15.96 10.85
CA ALA A 309 -24.02 17.30 11.03
C ALA A 309 -22.76 17.31 11.93
N ALA A 310 -22.64 16.38 12.87
CA ALA A 310 -21.50 16.30 13.77
C ALA A 310 -20.19 15.88 13.10
N GLU A 311 -20.28 15.24 11.95
CA GLU A 311 -19.12 14.82 11.13
C GLU A 311 -18.84 15.76 9.94
N GLN A 312 -19.59 16.84 9.81
CA GLN A 312 -19.30 17.85 8.78
C GLN A 312 -17.95 18.53 9.06
N VAL A 313 -17.11 18.60 8.03
CA VAL A 313 -15.80 19.26 8.12
C VAL A 313 -15.72 20.51 7.26
N THR A 314 -14.82 21.41 7.62
CA THR A 314 -14.45 22.58 6.82
C THR A 314 -13.34 22.23 5.83
N SER A 315 -13.17 23.02 4.78
CA SER A 315 -11.99 22.93 3.89
C SER A 315 -10.67 23.12 4.67
N ALA A 316 -10.66 23.96 5.70
CA ALA A 316 -9.47 24.19 6.53
C ALA A 316 -9.03 22.93 7.29
N GLN A 317 -9.97 22.11 7.76
CA GLN A 317 -9.65 20.83 8.43
C GLN A 317 -9.02 19.82 7.46
N ILE A 318 -9.49 19.74 6.21
CA ILE A 318 -8.89 18.89 5.19
C ILE A 318 -7.50 19.41 4.78
N ILE A 319 -7.35 20.72 4.61
CA ILE A 319 -6.07 21.37 4.34
C ILE A 319 -5.07 21.06 5.47
N GLN A 320 -5.51 21.12 6.72
CA GLN A 320 -4.67 20.78 7.88
C GLN A 320 -4.25 19.31 7.85
N ALA A 321 -5.16 18.39 7.50
CA ALA A 321 -4.84 16.97 7.39
C ALA A 321 -3.78 16.70 6.31
N ILE A 322 -3.93 17.33 5.13
CA ILE A 322 -2.94 17.27 4.04
C ILE A 322 -1.58 17.81 4.51
N THR A 323 -1.58 18.96 5.20
CA THR A 323 -0.35 19.60 5.69
C THR A 323 0.36 18.73 6.74
N ASN A 324 -0.40 18.12 7.65
CA ASN A 324 0.13 17.21 8.66
C ASN A 324 0.75 15.95 8.01
N ALA A 325 0.07 15.37 7.02
CA ALA A 325 0.58 14.22 6.28
C ALA A 325 1.87 14.57 5.51
N ALA A 326 1.94 15.74 4.90
CA ALA A 326 3.14 16.22 4.22
C ALA A 326 4.30 16.42 5.21
N ALA A 327 4.04 17.02 6.37
CA ALA A 327 5.05 17.20 7.42
C ALA A 327 5.57 15.85 7.95
N ALA A 328 4.68 14.89 8.19
CA ALA A 328 5.05 13.53 8.62
C ALA A 328 5.89 12.80 7.56
N SER A 329 5.53 12.95 6.27
CA SER A 329 6.29 12.40 5.14
C SER A 329 7.69 12.99 5.08
N LYS A 330 7.80 14.31 5.17
CA LYS A 330 9.09 15.02 5.17
C LYS A 330 10.00 14.56 6.32
N ALA A 331 9.43 14.35 7.51
CA ALA A 331 10.18 13.85 8.67
C ALA A 331 10.77 12.44 8.45
N LYS A 332 10.18 11.66 7.54
CA LYS A 332 10.62 10.31 7.15
C LYS A 332 11.42 10.29 5.84
N GLY A 333 11.68 11.43 5.22
CA GLY A 333 12.36 11.52 3.92
C GLY A 333 11.49 11.03 2.74
N VAL A 334 10.18 10.94 2.92
CA VAL A 334 9.22 10.56 1.89
C VAL A 334 8.67 11.82 1.23
N LYS A 335 8.70 11.88 -0.09
CA LYS A 335 8.12 12.99 -0.86
C LYS A 335 6.61 12.90 -0.87
N PHE A 336 5.94 14.03 -0.60
CA PHE A 336 4.49 14.10 -0.54
C PHE A 336 3.90 14.89 -1.72
N TYR A 337 3.08 14.21 -2.52
CA TYR A 337 2.34 14.82 -3.62
C TYR A 337 0.84 14.73 -3.34
N ALA A 338 0.17 15.89 -3.39
CA ALA A 338 -1.29 15.93 -3.24
C ALA A 338 -1.98 15.83 -4.59
N GLY A 339 -2.97 14.95 -4.72
CA GLY A 339 -3.91 14.92 -5.82
C GLY A 339 -5.05 15.91 -5.60
N THR A 340 -5.42 16.70 -6.61
CA THR A 340 -6.63 17.53 -6.53
C THR A 340 -7.88 16.65 -6.51
N LEU A 341 -8.85 16.99 -5.64
CA LEU A 341 -10.10 16.26 -5.50
C LEU A 341 -10.92 16.36 -6.80
N THR A 342 -11.33 15.24 -7.33
CA THR A 342 -12.05 15.11 -8.60
C THR A 342 -13.47 15.68 -8.54
N PRO A 343 -14.09 16.03 -9.69
CA PRO A 343 -15.47 16.55 -9.72
C PRO A 343 -16.48 15.53 -9.20
N PHE A 344 -17.55 16.01 -8.54
CA PHE A 344 -18.63 15.17 -8.03
C PHE A 344 -20.03 15.79 -8.18
N VAL A 345 -20.13 16.94 -8.85
CA VAL A 345 -21.42 17.58 -9.11
C VAL A 345 -22.27 16.69 -9.99
N GLY A 346 -23.52 16.50 -9.57
CA GLY A 346 -24.48 15.65 -10.29
C GLY A 346 -24.30 14.16 -10.02
N THR A 347 -23.53 13.76 -8.98
CA THR A 347 -23.47 12.36 -8.58
C THR A 347 -24.85 11.77 -8.37
N THR A 348 -25.02 10.52 -8.81
CA THR A 348 -26.29 9.79 -8.69
C THR A 348 -26.54 9.25 -7.28
N ILE A 349 -25.57 9.41 -6.35
CA ILE A 349 -25.70 9.00 -4.96
C ILE A 349 -26.54 10.04 -4.21
N PRO A 350 -27.79 9.74 -3.84
CA PRO A 350 -28.71 10.73 -3.28
C PRO A 350 -28.16 11.30 -1.96
N GLY A 351 -28.15 12.62 -1.82
CA GLY A 351 -27.69 13.31 -0.60
C GLY A 351 -26.16 13.42 -0.44
N TYR A 352 -25.37 12.81 -1.32
CA TYR A 352 -23.91 12.89 -1.24
C TYR A 352 -23.39 14.27 -1.68
N TYR A 353 -23.89 14.80 -2.78
CA TYR A 353 -23.54 16.14 -3.27
C TYR A 353 -24.28 17.24 -2.52
N THR A 354 -23.56 18.31 -2.17
CA THR A 354 -24.11 19.60 -1.78
C THR A 354 -23.33 20.73 -2.43
N ALA A 355 -24.01 21.89 -2.66
CA ALA A 355 -23.34 23.09 -3.17
C ALA A 355 -22.22 23.56 -2.22
N GLU A 356 -22.42 23.44 -0.90
CA GLU A 356 -21.39 23.76 0.10
C GLU A 356 -20.19 22.81 -0.01
N GLY A 357 -20.42 21.49 -0.22
CA GLY A 357 -19.37 20.51 -0.46
C GLY A 357 -18.51 20.84 -1.67
N GLU A 358 -19.13 21.32 -2.75
CA GLU A 358 -18.39 21.77 -3.95
C GLU A 358 -17.54 23.02 -3.66
N VAL A 359 -18.05 23.99 -2.93
CA VAL A 359 -17.25 25.15 -2.48
C VAL A 359 -16.05 24.71 -1.66
N LYS A 360 -16.23 23.76 -0.74
CA LYS A 360 -15.14 23.20 0.08
C LYS A 360 -14.11 22.45 -0.80
N ARG A 361 -14.56 21.64 -1.77
CA ARG A 361 -13.70 20.94 -2.73
C ARG A 361 -12.83 21.92 -3.52
N GLN A 362 -13.43 22.98 -4.06
CA GLN A 362 -12.71 24.01 -4.81
C GLN A 362 -11.68 24.73 -3.93
N ALA A 363 -12.00 25.04 -2.68
CA ALA A 363 -11.07 25.66 -1.74
C ALA A 363 -9.87 24.76 -1.43
N VAL A 364 -10.08 23.45 -1.23
CA VAL A 364 -8.99 22.47 -1.05
C VAL A 364 -8.14 22.37 -2.31
N ASN A 365 -8.76 22.31 -3.50
CA ASN A 365 -8.03 22.23 -4.76
C ASN A 365 -7.21 23.51 -5.04
N ALA A 366 -7.74 24.68 -4.69
CA ALA A 366 -7.01 25.95 -4.79
C ALA A 366 -5.76 25.93 -3.89
N PHE A 367 -5.89 25.47 -2.64
CA PHE A 367 -4.75 25.29 -1.76
C PHE A 367 -3.72 24.31 -2.35
N ILE A 368 -4.15 23.13 -2.78
CA ILE A 368 -3.25 22.10 -3.35
C ILE A 368 -2.43 22.66 -4.52
N ARG A 369 -3.05 23.45 -5.40
CA ARG A 369 -2.38 24.03 -6.58
C ARG A 369 -1.40 25.15 -6.28
N THR A 370 -1.48 25.78 -5.10
CA THR A 370 -0.70 27.01 -4.80
C THR A 370 0.24 26.87 -3.60
N THR A 371 0.07 25.81 -2.78
CA THR A 371 0.87 25.67 -1.56
C THR A 371 2.31 25.24 -1.84
N THR A 372 3.23 25.71 -1.00
CA THR A 372 4.63 25.28 -0.95
C THR A 372 4.93 24.30 0.20
N LEU A 373 3.90 23.86 0.92
CA LEU A 373 4.01 22.96 2.07
C LEU A 373 4.12 21.49 1.68
N ILE A 374 3.92 21.17 0.39
CA ILE A 374 4.01 19.83 -0.21
C ILE A 374 5.11 19.81 -1.27
N ASP A 375 5.61 18.63 -1.65
CA ASP A 375 6.66 18.52 -2.67
C ASP A 375 6.14 18.75 -4.10
N GLY A 376 4.84 18.82 -4.28
CA GLY A 376 4.16 19.09 -5.54
C GLY A 376 2.75 18.54 -5.57
N PHE A 377 2.04 18.74 -6.68
CA PHE A 377 0.67 18.27 -6.84
C PHE A 377 0.43 17.60 -8.19
N ILE A 378 -0.59 16.74 -8.22
CA ILE A 378 -1.07 16.08 -9.44
C ILE A 378 -2.51 16.55 -9.68
N ASP A 379 -2.75 17.22 -10.80
CA ASP A 379 -4.07 17.80 -11.08
C ASP A 379 -5.05 16.78 -11.68
N PHE A 380 -5.51 15.84 -10.82
CA PHE A 380 -6.51 14.85 -11.20
C PHE A 380 -7.86 15.48 -11.58
N ASP A 381 -8.25 16.59 -10.92
CA ASP A 381 -9.43 17.35 -11.29
C ASP A 381 -9.37 17.82 -12.75
N ALA A 382 -8.27 18.46 -13.14
CA ALA A 382 -8.08 18.93 -14.51
C ALA A 382 -8.01 17.77 -15.53
N ALA A 383 -7.49 16.60 -15.11
CA ALA A 383 -7.33 15.45 -15.99
C ALA A 383 -8.66 14.84 -16.45
N ILE A 384 -9.68 14.86 -15.60
CA ILE A 384 -10.94 14.13 -15.88
C ILE A 384 -12.20 15.01 -15.87
N ARG A 385 -12.10 16.29 -15.51
CA ARG A 385 -13.26 17.19 -15.55
C ARG A 385 -13.66 17.54 -16.99
N ASP A 386 -14.92 17.89 -17.17
CA ASP A 386 -15.40 18.46 -18.43
C ASP A 386 -14.83 19.89 -18.60
N PRO A 387 -14.09 20.19 -19.68
CA PRO A 387 -13.54 21.53 -19.89
C PRO A 387 -14.62 22.59 -20.12
N ALA A 388 -15.82 22.21 -20.59
CA ALA A 388 -16.94 23.11 -20.78
C ALA A 388 -17.74 23.38 -19.48
N ASN A 389 -17.70 22.40 -18.53
CA ASN A 389 -18.29 22.53 -17.20
C ASN A 389 -17.37 21.91 -16.14
N PRO A 390 -16.38 22.66 -15.62
CA PRO A 390 -15.34 22.12 -14.76
C PRO A 390 -15.78 21.53 -13.42
N THR A 391 -17.06 21.61 -13.08
CA THR A 391 -17.61 21.05 -11.84
C THR A 391 -18.06 19.60 -11.98
N ILE A 392 -18.18 19.09 -13.22
CA ILE A 392 -18.59 17.72 -13.51
C ILE A 392 -17.46 16.91 -14.16
N MET A 393 -17.53 15.61 -14.00
CA MET A 393 -16.65 14.68 -14.71
C MET A 393 -17.04 14.61 -16.19
N LEU A 394 -16.03 14.56 -17.08
CA LEU A 394 -16.26 14.40 -18.52
C LEU A 394 -16.88 13.03 -18.79
N ALA A 395 -17.97 12.98 -19.54
CA ALA A 395 -18.79 11.79 -19.74
C ALA A 395 -18.01 10.53 -20.17
N LYS A 396 -16.97 10.67 -21.00
CA LYS A 396 -16.13 9.53 -21.43
C LYS A 396 -15.31 8.92 -20.31
N TYR A 397 -15.12 9.63 -19.18
CA TYR A 397 -14.35 9.19 -18.01
C TYR A 397 -15.24 8.73 -16.85
N ASP A 398 -16.53 9.00 -16.93
CA ASP A 398 -17.52 8.69 -15.89
C ASP A 398 -17.93 7.21 -15.95
N SER A 399 -18.00 6.57 -14.79
CA SER A 399 -18.55 5.21 -14.68
C SER A 399 -20.08 5.15 -14.71
N GLY A 400 -20.76 6.30 -14.71
CA GLY A 400 -22.21 6.46 -14.72
C GLY A 400 -22.77 7.01 -13.41
N ASP A 401 -21.96 7.14 -12.35
CA ASP A 401 -22.39 7.68 -11.05
C ASP A 401 -21.92 9.12 -10.79
N ARG A 402 -21.17 9.71 -11.72
CA ARG A 402 -20.62 11.08 -11.67
C ARG A 402 -19.79 11.39 -10.42
N LEU A 403 -19.19 10.34 -9.86
CA LEU A 403 -18.24 10.42 -8.74
C LEU A 403 -16.99 9.60 -9.03
N HIS A 404 -17.17 8.38 -9.56
CA HIS A 404 -16.08 7.45 -9.78
C HIS A 404 -15.71 7.38 -11.26
N PRO A 405 -14.42 7.40 -11.61
CA PRO A 405 -13.97 7.17 -12.97
C PRO A 405 -14.24 5.74 -13.45
N ASN A 406 -14.41 5.57 -14.76
CA ASN A 406 -14.28 4.28 -15.42
C ASN A 406 -12.81 3.99 -15.77
N ASP A 407 -12.52 2.85 -16.44
CA ASP A 407 -11.16 2.48 -16.83
C ASP A 407 -10.42 3.59 -17.62
N ALA A 408 -11.10 4.28 -18.54
CA ALA A 408 -10.51 5.37 -19.32
C ALA A 408 -10.20 6.61 -18.45
N GLY A 409 -11.05 6.89 -17.46
CA GLY A 409 -10.80 7.94 -16.48
C GLY A 409 -9.61 7.62 -15.59
N TYR A 410 -9.48 6.39 -15.12
CA TYR A 410 -8.32 5.93 -14.36
C TYR A 410 -7.03 5.96 -15.19
N GLU A 411 -7.08 5.62 -16.46
CA GLU A 411 -5.93 5.75 -17.36
C GLU A 411 -5.51 7.21 -17.55
N ALA A 412 -6.47 8.14 -17.73
CA ALA A 412 -6.19 9.57 -17.81
C ALA A 412 -5.56 10.13 -16.53
N MET A 413 -6.03 9.70 -15.35
CA MET A 413 -5.42 10.04 -14.07
C MET A 413 -3.97 9.54 -13.97
N ALA A 414 -3.72 8.30 -14.37
CA ALA A 414 -2.38 7.74 -14.38
C ALA A 414 -1.44 8.47 -15.34
N ALA A 415 -1.93 8.92 -16.48
CA ALA A 415 -1.14 9.65 -17.47
C ALA A 415 -0.59 10.98 -16.90
N VAL A 416 -1.42 11.76 -16.20
CA VAL A 416 -0.94 13.01 -15.57
C VAL A 416 -0.03 12.74 -14.39
N ALA A 417 -0.29 11.68 -13.61
CA ALA A 417 0.57 11.27 -12.50
C ALA A 417 1.96 10.83 -13.00
N SER A 418 2.02 10.00 -14.05
CA SER A 418 3.29 9.54 -14.63
C SER A 418 4.07 10.70 -15.26
N ALA A 419 3.41 11.59 -15.99
CA ALA A 419 4.04 12.77 -16.56
C ALA A 419 4.65 13.70 -15.51
N PHE A 420 4.08 13.75 -14.31
CA PHE A 420 4.62 14.50 -13.18
C PHE A 420 5.83 13.77 -12.54
N LEU A 421 5.72 12.47 -12.30
CA LEU A 421 6.72 11.67 -11.57
C LEU A 421 7.98 11.35 -12.40
N LEU A 422 7.91 11.46 -13.72
CA LEU A 422 9.04 11.25 -14.64
C LEU A 422 9.86 12.51 -14.92
N LYS A 423 9.44 13.68 -14.41
CA LYS A 423 10.22 14.94 -14.45
C LYS A 423 11.35 14.91 -13.42
#